data_ee2a7e855eb0442fbf202b52bbd65826
#
_entry.id   ee2a7e855eb0442fbf202b52bbd65826
#
_cell.length_a   1.000
_cell.length_b   1.000
_cell.length_c   1.000
_cell.angle_alpha   90.00
_cell.angle_beta   90.00
_cell.angle_gamma   90.00
#
_symmetry.space_group_name_H-M   'P 1'
#
loop_
_entity.id
_entity.type
_entity.pdbx_description
1 polymer ?
#
loop_
_entity_poly.entity_id
_entity_poly.type
_entity_poly.pdbx_seq_one_letter_code
_entity_poly.pdbx_strand_id
1 'polypeptide(L)'
;MAISYQLIKVTENGSSLIKSEGFKDVNNAIDYTYDVNGNMIKDLNKGITNISYNHLNFPTRVTIGGKNIDYTYDAVGIKLSKTVSGIATQYAGNYVYENGVLQFFNHPEGYVLPKNASDISQGFKYVYQYKDHLGNVRLSYTDNNNDGVITSSTEIIEESNYYPFGLKHKGYNNITNSLGNSVAQKFGYNGKELNEELGLQWHDFGARNYDASLGRWMNLDPLAEQMRRYSPYNYAFNNRIFFIDSDGMAPQDPRDLFTTKDAAAIDFGNYYNGVSILNYREYGASIYSVVVDGKTYYSYTEANKGSNAEVNSKTAVPKGTKRVGTTHTHGGYEKKYKNNVFSKADKRNSDRDRQVKYVSTPNGSVKKYNPKTKKAKTISQDIPSDPKDPDRKNNINPTESGSVKKSIKKINEAGGVLPKPKPPIPNDKRPIKT
;
A
#
# COMPACT_ATOMS: atom_id res chain seq x y z
N MET A 1 -13.69 -28.00 4.63
CA MET A 1 -14.55 -26.82 4.86
C MET A 1 -13.85 -25.61 4.27
N ALA A 2 -14.33 -25.02 3.19
CA ALA A 2 -13.74 -23.82 2.63
C ALA A 2 -13.99 -22.66 3.61
N ILE A 3 -12.95 -22.04 4.12
CA ILE A 3 -13.09 -20.84 4.96
C ILE A 3 -13.49 -19.71 4.02
N SER A 4 -14.74 -19.23 4.13
CA SER A 4 -15.17 -18.02 3.41
C SER A 4 -14.54 -16.81 4.07
N TYR A 5 -13.83 -15.98 3.28
CA TYR A 5 -13.32 -14.68 3.72
C TYR A 5 -14.33 -13.54 3.55
N GLN A 6 -15.53 -13.85 3.04
CA GLN A 6 -16.62 -12.89 2.84
C GLN A 6 -17.18 -12.44 4.18
N LEU A 7 -17.30 -11.14 4.35
CA LEU A 7 -17.92 -10.53 5.51
C LEU A 7 -19.44 -10.60 5.35
N ILE A 8 -20.14 -11.23 6.27
CA ILE A 8 -21.59 -11.39 6.19
C ILE A 8 -22.32 -10.35 7.03
N LYS A 9 -21.77 -10.04 8.20
CA LYS A 9 -22.37 -9.09 9.15
C LYS A 9 -21.30 -8.39 9.98
N VAL A 10 -21.58 -7.16 10.36
CA VAL A 10 -20.85 -6.39 11.37
C VAL A 10 -21.84 -5.89 12.40
N THR A 11 -21.53 -6.08 13.68
CA THR A 11 -22.34 -5.52 14.76
C THR A 11 -21.54 -4.47 15.51
N GLU A 12 -22.04 -3.22 15.55
CA GLU A 12 -21.43 -2.12 16.27
C GLU A 12 -22.04 -1.97 17.65
N ASN A 13 -21.25 -2.27 18.69
CA ASN A 13 -21.68 -2.22 20.09
C ASN A 13 -21.21 -0.95 20.84
N GLY A 14 -20.58 0.00 20.12
CA GLY A 14 -20.12 1.25 20.70
C GLY A 14 -21.24 2.19 21.16
N SER A 15 -20.87 3.28 21.82
CA SER A 15 -21.80 4.34 22.21
C SER A 15 -22.43 5.02 20.98
N SER A 16 -23.53 5.75 21.19
CA SER A 16 -24.21 6.51 20.13
C SER A 16 -23.28 7.47 19.39
N LEU A 17 -22.33 8.08 20.09
CA LEU A 17 -21.31 8.95 19.51
C LEU A 17 -20.40 8.18 18.54
N ILE A 18 -19.85 7.04 18.98
CA ILE A 18 -19.00 6.17 18.14
C ILE A 18 -19.76 5.72 16.90
N LYS A 19 -21.01 5.28 17.05
CA LYS A 19 -21.88 4.90 15.93
C LYS A 19 -22.15 6.02 14.95
N SER A 20 -22.29 7.27 15.43
CA SER A 20 -22.54 8.41 14.57
C SER A 20 -21.31 8.86 13.76
N GLU A 21 -20.11 8.62 14.27
CA GLU A 21 -18.87 9.05 13.65
C GLU A 21 -18.16 7.94 12.87
N GLY A 22 -18.39 6.69 13.24
CA GLY A 22 -17.75 5.51 12.67
C GLY A 22 -18.66 4.71 11.74
N PHE A 23 -18.66 3.40 11.97
CA PHE A 23 -19.47 2.45 11.23
C PHE A 23 -20.95 2.60 11.62
N LYS A 24 -21.82 2.68 10.62
CA LYS A 24 -23.28 2.76 10.81
C LYS A 24 -23.87 1.36 10.70
N ASP A 25 -24.14 0.73 11.82
CA ASP A 25 -24.84 -0.53 11.89
C ASP A 25 -26.34 -0.31 11.78
N VAL A 26 -26.97 -0.91 10.77
CA VAL A 26 -28.42 -1.04 10.64
C VAL A 26 -28.75 -2.48 11.03
N ASN A 27 -29.66 -2.69 11.97
CA ASN A 27 -29.95 -4.03 12.53
C ASN A 27 -30.55 -4.98 11.47
N ASN A 28 -29.71 -5.60 10.67
CA ASN A 28 -30.02 -6.58 9.64
C ASN A 28 -29.63 -7.98 10.10
N ALA A 29 -30.29 -9.02 9.57
CA ALA A 29 -29.85 -10.41 9.76
C ALA A 29 -28.53 -10.68 8.99
N ILE A 30 -28.42 -10.13 7.78
CA ILE A 30 -27.27 -10.20 6.88
C ILE A 30 -27.03 -8.80 6.33
N ASP A 31 -25.83 -8.26 6.46
CA ASP A 31 -25.50 -6.92 5.98
C ASP A 31 -25.01 -6.96 4.53
N TYR A 32 -24.21 -7.98 4.19
CA TYR A 32 -23.48 -8.06 2.93
C TYR A 32 -23.78 -9.33 2.17
N THR A 33 -23.92 -9.23 0.85
CA THR A 33 -24.00 -10.38 -0.05
C THR A 33 -23.05 -10.20 -1.23
N TYR A 34 -22.62 -11.33 -1.82
CA TYR A 34 -21.60 -11.36 -2.85
C TYR A 34 -22.05 -12.19 -4.05
N ASP A 35 -21.51 -11.88 -5.23
CA ASP A 35 -21.66 -12.71 -6.41
C ASP A 35 -20.70 -13.92 -6.41
N VAL A 36 -20.75 -14.73 -7.46
CA VAL A 36 -19.91 -15.92 -7.61
C VAL A 36 -18.43 -15.59 -7.78
N ASN A 37 -18.11 -14.36 -8.22
CA ASN A 37 -16.75 -13.84 -8.37
C ASN A 37 -16.22 -13.23 -7.06
N GLY A 38 -17.03 -13.19 -5.99
CA GLY A 38 -16.69 -12.59 -4.71
C GLY A 38 -16.79 -11.06 -4.68
N ASN A 39 -17.45 -10.43 -5.64
CA ASN A 39 -17.75 -9.01 -5.59
C ASN A 39 -18.96 -8.76 -4.70
N MET A 40 -18.92 -7.75 -3.85
CA MET A 40 -20.06 -7.36 -3.04
C MET A 40 -21.19 -6.86 -3.95
N ILE A 41 -22.40 -7.40 -3.79
CA ILE A 41 -23.59 -6.99 -4.56
C ILE A 41 -24.64 -6.28 -3.71
N LYS A 42 -24.54 -6.36 -2.37
CA LYS A 42 -25.38 -5.61 -1.43
C LYS A 42 -24.59 -5.19 -0.20
N ASP A 43 -24.92 -4.00 0.31
CA ASP A 43 -24.54 -3.49 1.63
C ASP A 43 -25.76 -2.80 2.23
N LEU A 44 -26.47 -3.51 3.09
CA LEU A 44 -27.72 -3.03 3.67
C LEU A 44 -27.49 -1.93 4.73
N ASN A 45 -26.29 -1.84 5.31
CA ASN A 45 -25.93 -0.77 6.23
C ASN A 45 -25.86 0.59 5.54
N LYS A 46 -25.48 0.60 4.25
CA LYS A 46 -25.46 1.80 3.40
C LYS A 46 -26.74 1.94 2.53
N GLY A 47 -27.67 1.01 2.65
CA GLY A 47 -28.87 0.97 1.81
C GLY A 47 -28.58 0.60 0.36
N ILE A 48 -27.45 -0.07 0.09
CA ILE A 48 -27.10 -0.58 -1.24
C ILE A 48 -27.89 -1.86 -1.48
N THR A 49 -28.82 -1.81 -2.42
CA THR A 49 -29.71 -2.93 -2.76
C THR A 49 -29.21 -3.76 -3.92
N ASN A 50 -28.37 -3.18 -4.79
CA ASN A 50 -27.75 -3.89 -5.90
C ASN A 50 -26.48 -3.20 -6.38
N ILE A 51 -25.47 -3.99 -6.77
CA ILE A 51 -24.30 -3.55 -7.52
C ILE A 51 -24.16 -4.45 -8.74
N SER A 52 -24.05 -3.83 -9.92
CA SER A 52 -23.76 -4.52 -11.18
C SER A 52 -22.30 -4.32 -11.57
N TYR A 53 -21.66 -5.36 -12.10
CA TYR A 53 -20.25 -5.36 -12.48
C TYR A 53 -20.08 -5.68 -13.95
N ASN A 54 -18.97 -5.20 -14.54
CA ASN A 54 -18.53 -5.64 -15.87
C ASN A 54 -17.66 -6.91 -15.78
N HIS A 55 -17.17 -7.41 -16.92
CA HIS A 55 -16.32 -8.59 -17.01
C HIS A 55 -14.93 -8.44 -16.35
N LEU A 56 -14.52 -7.22 -16.02
CA LEU A 56 -13.28 -6.92 -15.28
C LEU A 56 -13.53 -6.78 -13.77
N ASN A 57 -14.75 -7.07 -13.29
CA ASN A 57 -15.20 -6.89 -11.91
C ASN A 57 -15.20 -5.42 -11.44
N PHE A 58 -15.32 -4.45 -12.35
CA PHE A 58 -15.55 -3.05 -11.98
C PHE A 58 -17.05 -2.78 -11.86
N PRO A 59 -17.50 -2.04 -10.83
CA PRO A 59 -18.91 -1.69 -10.67
C PRO A 59 -19.35 -0.77 -11.81
N THR A 60 -20.39 -1.16 -12.53
CA THR A 60 -21.01 -0.33 -13.59
C THR A 60 -22.21 0.45 -13.07
N ARG A 61 -22.87 -0.07 -12.03
CA ARG A 61 -23.98 0.60 -11.36
C ARG A 61 -24.03 0.22 -9.88
N VAL A 62 -24.25 1.21 -9.03
CA VAL A 62 -24.57 1.02 -7.60
C VAL A 62 -25.93 1.62 -7.36
N THR A 63 -26.88 0.83 -6.83
CA THR A 63 -28.25 1.26 -6.49
C THR A 63 -28.34 1.48 -4.98
N ILE A 64 -28.61 2.72 -4.56
CA ILE A 64 -28.72 3.15 -3.17
C ILE A 64 -30.02 3.93 -2.99
N GLY A 65 -30.90 3.48 -2.08
CA GLY A 65 -32.15 4.18 -1.77
C GLY A 65 -33.03 4.43 -3.00
N GLY A 66 -33.01 3.52 -3.98
CA GLY A 66 -33.76 3.65 -5.24
C GLY A 66 -33.15 4.60 -6.28
N LYS A 67 -31.95 5.18 -6.00
CA LYS A 67 -31.17 6.00 -6.94
C LYS A 67 -29.94 5.25 -7.42
N ASN A 68 -29.37 5.68 -8.54
CA ASN A 68 -28.21 5.01 -9.14
C ASN A 68 -26.99 5.93 -9.19
N ILE A 69 -25.80 5.30 -9.01
CA ILE A 69 -24.51 5.82 -9.43
C ILE A 69 -24.06 4.94 -10.58
N ASP A 70 -23.89 5.52 -11.76
CA ASP A 70 -23.48 4.81 -12.97
C ASP A 70 -22.01 5.14 -13.31
N TYR A 71 -21.24 4.13 -13.69
CA TYR A 71 -19.84 4.26 -14.05
C TYR A 71 -19.58 3.75 -15.46
N THR A 72 -18.69 4.41 -16.20
CA THR A 72 -18.19 3.92 -17.49
C THR A 72 -16.68 3.78 -17.44
N TYR A 73 -16.16 2.78 -18.12
CA TYR A 73 -14.73 2.46 -18.20
C TYR A 73 -14.32 2.24 -19.64
N ASP A 74 -13.04 2.41 -19.94
CA ASP A 74 -12.46 1.95 -21.19
C ASP A 74 -12.20 0.42 -21.18
N ALA A 75 -11.63 -0.09 -22.27
CA ALA A 75 -11.38 -1.53 -22.44
C ALA A 75 -10.32 -2.11 -21.47
N VAL A 76 -9.49 -1.26 -20.87
CA VAL A 76 -8.45 -1.67 -19.88
C VAL A 76 -8.83 -1.34 -18.45
N GLY A 77 -10.06 -0.84 -18.23
CA GLY A 77 -10.62 -0.60 -16.91
C GLY A 77 -10.35 0.79 -16.32
N ILE A 78 -9.88 1.75 -17.14
CA ILE A 78 -9.74 3.13 -16.68
C ILE A 78 -11.13 3.77 -16.64
N LYS A 79 -11.49 4.34 -15.48
CA LYS A 79 -12.77 5.03 -15.30
C LYS A 79 -12.82 6.29 -16.17
N LEU A 80 -13.83 6.38 -17.04
CA LEU A 80 -14.08 7.50 -17.92
C LEU A 80 -15.12 8.46 -17.37
N SER A 81 -16.14 7.93 -16.72
CA SER A 81 -17.17 8.79 -16.10
C SER A 81 -17.86 8.14 -14.90
N LYS A 82 -18.44 9.02 -14.07
CA LYS A 82 -19.38 8.69 -12.99
C LYS A 82 -20.58 9.61 -13.16
N THR A 83 -21.80 9.06 -13.17
CA THR A 83 -23.05 9.82 -13.31
C THR A 83 -23.95 9.56 -12.12
N VAL A 84 -24.39 10.63 -11.47
CA VAL A 84 -25.29 10.59 -10.31
C VAL A 84 -26.39 11.63 -10.49
N SER A 85 -27.65 11.23 -10.49
CA SER A 85 -28.81 12.15 -10.60
C SER A 85 -28.68 13.14 -11.78
N GLY A 86 -28.15 12.68 -12.92
CA GLY A 86 -27.98 13.48 -14.13
C GLY A 86 -26.69 14.33 -14.18
N ILE A 87 -25.91 14.38 -13.11
CA ILE A 87 -24.60 15.04 -13.10
C ILE A 87 -23.53 14.03 -13.47
N ALA A 88 -22.78 14.32 -14.53
CA ALA A 88 -21.69 13.47 -15.01
C ALA A 88 -20.33 14.06 -14.64
N THR A 89 -19.57 13.38 -13.77
CA THR A 89 -18.14 13.64 -13.57
C THR A 89 -17.36 12.83 -14.60
N GLN A 90 -16.49 13.48 -15.36
CA GLN A 90 -15.71 12.88 -16.46
C GLN A 90 -14.22 12.98 -16.15
N TYR A 91 -13.47 11.92 -16.46
CA TYR A 91 -12.05 11.79 -16.14
C TYR A 91 -11.24 11.67 -17.45
N ALA A 92 -10.27 12.56 -17.65
CA ALA A 92 -9.39 12.57 -18.82
C ALA A 92 -7.93 12.71 -18.36
N GLY A 93 -7.32 11.61 -17.94
CA GLY A 93 -5.99 11.60 -17.35
C GLY A 93 -5.98 12.42 -16.04
N ASN A 94 -5.23 13.53 -16.04
CA ASN A 94 -5.14 14.43 -14.87
C ASN A 94 -6.32 15.41 -14.75
N TYR A 95 -7.18 15.51 -15.79
CA TYR A 95 -8.25 16.49 -15.85
C TYR A 95 -9.57 15.90 -15.40
N VAL A 96 -10.33 16.66 -14.61
CA VAL A 96 -11.67 16.30 -14.13
C VAL A 96 -12.67 17.35 -14.57
N TYR A 97 -13.73 16.89 -15.19
CA TYR A 97 -14.83 17.74 -15.68
C TYR A 97 -16.12 17.35 -14.96
N GLU A 98 -17.04 18.29 -14.87
CA GLU A 98 -18.43 18.03 -14.46
C GLU A 98 -19.37 18.60 -15.53
N ASN A 99 -20.19 17.74 -16.13
CA ASN A 99 -21.04 18.08 -17.29
C ASN A 99 -20.29 18.80 -18.43
N GLY A 100 -19.05 18.37 -18.71
CA GLY A 100 -18.19 18.95 -19.75
C GLY A 100 -17.45 20.24 -19.33
N VAL A 101 -17.67 20.76 -18.14
CA VAL A 101 -16.97 21.94 -17.59
C VAL A 101 -15.79 21.53 -16.77
N LEU A 102 -14.58 22.05 -17.11
CA LEU A 102 -13.35 21.76 -16.36
C LEU A 102 -13.46 22.21 -14.90
N GLN A 103 -13.35 21.28 -13.98
CA GLN A 103 -13.34 21.56 -12.55
C GLN A 103 -11.92 21.82 -12.05
N PHE A 104 -11.02 20.91 -12.35
CA PHE A 104 -9.61 21.01 -11.97
C PHE A 104 -8.77 20.03 -12.79
N PHE A 105 -7.45 20.15 -12.66
CA PHE A 105 -6.51 19.12 -13.04
C PHE A 105 -5.42 18.94 -11.98
N ASN A 106 -4.97 17.70 -11.83
CA ASN A 106 -3.98 17.33 -10.82
C ASN A 106 -2.59 17.89 -11.15
N HIS A 107 -1.90 18.35 -10.09
CA HIS A 107 -0.51 18.80 -10.11
C HIS A 107 0.27 18.04 -9.02
N PRO A 108 1.58 17.81 -9.14
CA PRO A 108 2.36 17.09 -8.12
C PRO A 108 2.21 17.63 -6.69
N GLU A 109 2.09 18.96 -6.56
CA GLU A 109 1.99 19.63 -5.26
C GLU A 109 0.54 19.98 -4.85
N GLY A 110 -0.47 19.54 -5.63
CA GLY A 110 -1.86 19.80 -5.35
C GLY A 110 -2.74 19.74 -6.60
N TYR A 111 -3.52 20.78 -6.87
CA TYR A 111 -4.35 20.86 -8.07
C TYR A 111 -4.48 22.30 -8.58
N VAL A 112 -4.88 22.41 -9.83
CA VAL A 112 -5.08 23.69 -10.50
C VAL A 112 -6.53 23.76 -10.98
N LEU A 113 -7.21 24.88 -10.73
CA LEU A 113 -8.60 25.11 -11.15
C LEU A 113 -8.72 26.41 -11.97
N PRO A 114 -9.69 26.49 -12.90
CA PRO A 114 -9.98 27.75 -13.59
C PRO A 114 -10.39 28.83 -12.58
N LYS A 115 -9.93 30.07 -12.78
CA LYS A 115 -10.44 31.23 -12.01
C LYS A 115 -11.92 31.45 -12.28
N ASN A 116 -12.37 31.14 -13.49
CA ASN A 116 -13.77 31.14 -13.90
C ASN A 116 -14.03 29.88 -14.74
N ALA A 117 -14.87 28.97 -14.23
CA ALA A 117 -15.18 27.70 -14.93
C ALA A 117 -15.89 27.91 -16.28
N SER A 118 -16.59 29.03 -16.47
CA SER A 118 -17.27 29.36 -17.72
C SER A 118 -16.36 30.09 -18.73
N ASP A 119 -15.19 30.56 -18.28
CA ASP A 119 -14.26 31.33 -19.13
C ASP A 119 -12.81 31.08 -18.70
N ILE A 120 -12.22 30.04 -19.25
CA ILE A 120 -10.84 29.64 -18.97
C ILE A 120 -9.78 30.65 -19.42
N SER A 121 -10.14 31.64 -20.27
CA SER A 121 -9.22 32.70 -20.71
C SER A 121 -8.78 33.61 -19.55
N GLN A 122 -9.53 33.63 -18.45
CA GLN A 122 -9.19 34.37 -17.22
C GLN A 122 -8.04 33.71 -16.43
N GLY A 123 -7.55 32.56 -16.90
CA GLY A 123 -6.43 31.85 -16.32
C GLY A 123 -6.81 30.92 -15.18
N PHE A 124 -5.80 30.47 -14.47
CA PHE A 124 -5.90 29.41 -13.48
C PHE A 124 -5.44 29.86 -12.11
N LYS A 125 -5.90 29.16 -11.09
CA LYS A 125 -5.48 29.28 -9.70
C LYS A 125 -4.88 27.97 -9.22
N TYR A 126 -3.77 28.06 -8.46
CA TYR A 126 -3.11 26.92 -7.86
C TYR A 126 -3.59 26.71 -6.43
N VAL A 127 -3.88 25.46 -6.08
CA VAL A 127 -4.13 25.02 -4.72
C VAL A 127 -3.05 24.00 -4.37
N TYR A 128 -2.27 24.32 -3.36
CA TYR A 128 -1.21 23.48 -2.84
C TYR A 128 -1.76 22.57 -1.76
N GLN A 129 -1.17 21.35 -1.67
CA GLN A 129 -1.55 20.33 -0.71
C GLN A 129 -0.36 19.86 0.09
N TYR A 130 -0.44 20.00 1.40
CA TYR A 130 0.47 19.29 2.30
C TYR A 130 -0.03 17.87 2.50
N LYS A 131 0.79 16.88 2.14
CA LYS A 131 0.48 15.46 2.22
C LYS A 131 1.40 14.77 3.21
N ASP A 132 0.86 13.85 4.01
CA ASP A 132 1.69 13.00 4.87
C ASP A 132 2.46 11.93 4.06
N HIS A 133 3.25 11.12 4.76
CA HIS A 133 4.08 10.09 4.14
C HIS A 133 3.28 8.98 3.41
N LEU A 134 2.00 8.84 3.70
CA LEU A 134 1.08 7.91 3.02
C LEU A 134 0.34 8.56 1.85
N GLY A 135 0.55 9.86 1.60
CA GLY A 135 -0.14 10.59 0.55
C GLY A 135 -1.51 11.11 0.95
N ASN A 136 -1.87 11.05 2.23
CA ASN A 136 -3.10 11.66 2.71
C ASN A 136 -2.96 13.17 2.68
N VAL A 137 -3.93 13.85 2.07
CA VAL A 137 -4.02 15.32 2.11
C VAL A 137 -4.35 15.75 3.54
N ARG A 138 -3.45 16.52 4.16
CA ARG A 138 -3.62 17.02 5.53
C ARG A 138 -4.07 18.47 5.58
N LEU A 139 -3.65 19.25 4.58
CA LEU A 139 -3.95 20.67 4.45
C LEU A 139 -3.99 21.03 2.97
N SER A 140 -4.98 21.82 2.55
CA SER A 140 -5.01 22.48 1.24
C SER A 140 -5.02 24.00 1.43
N TYR A 141 -4.22 24.73 0.66
CA TYR A 141 -4.08 26.18 0.77
C TYR A 141 -3.79 26.82 -0.59
N THR A 142 -4.00 28.13 -0.69
CA THR A 142 -3.73 28.92 -1.89
C THR A 142 -3.26 30.31 -1.51
N ASP A 143 -2.29 30.86 -2.22
CA ASP A 143 -1.94 32.28 -2.15
C ASP A 143 -2.94 33.03 -3.06
N ASN A 144 -4.02 33.52 -2.46
CA ASN A 144 -5.14 34.10 -3.21
C ASN A 144 -4.90 35.58 -3.57
N ASN A 145 -4.11 36.28 -2.78
CA ASN A 145 -3.75 37.70 -3.00
C ASN A 145 -2.42 37.84 -3.76
N ASN A 146 -1.66 36.75 -3.99
CA ASN A 146 -0.37 36.67 -4.66
C ASN A 146 0.72 37.54 -3.98
N ASP A 147 0.72 37.60 -2.63
CA ASP A 147 1.73 38.33 -1.86
C ASP A 147 2.92 37.43 -1.45
N GLY A 148 2.87 36.13 -1.75
CA GLY A 148 3.87 35.14 -1.40
C GLY A 148 3.83 34.67 0.05
N VAL A 149 2.83 35.07 0.82
CA VAL A 149 2.63 34.71 2.24
C VAL A 149 1.28 34.07 2.44
N ILE A 150 1.23 32.87 3.02
CA ILE A 150 -0.05 32.21 3.30
C ILE A 150 -0.65 32.73 4.59
N THR A 151 -1.75 33.43 4.47
CA THR A 151 -2.55 33.91 5.60
C THR A 151 -3.52 32.85 6.08
N SER A 152 -3.26 32.27 7.25
CA SER A 152 -4.00 31.10 7.75
C SER A 152 -5.51 31.30 7.90
N SER A 153 -5.94 32.51 8.21
CA SER A 153 -7.37 32.84 8.40
C SER A 153 -8.17 32.93 7.10
N THR A 154 -7.52 33.14 5.94
CA THR A 154 -8.19 33.41 4.66
C THR A 154 -7.79 32.50 3.53
N GLU A 155 -6.63 31.84 3.61
CA GLU A 155 -6.01 31.10 2.51
C GLU A 155 -5.82 29.59 2.77
N ILE A 156 -6.08 29.13 4.00
CA ILE A 156 -6.28 27.72 4.27
C ILE A 156 -7.67 27.32 3.80
N ILE A 157 -7.73 26.36 2.88
CA ILE A 157 -8.97 25.88 2.23
C ILE A 157 -9.61 24.79 3.05
N GLU A 158 -8.83 23.78 3.44
CA GLU A 158 -9.29 22.64 4.23
C GLU A 158 -8.19 22.08 5.11
N GLU A 159 -8.60 21.50 6.23
CA GLU A 159 -7.78 20.64 7.08
C GLU A 159 -8.41 19.26 7.14
N SER A 160 -7.60 18.19 7.03
CA SER A 160 -8.08 16.82 7.02
C SER A 160 -7.28 15.94 7.96
N ASN A 161 -8.00 15.26 8.86
CA ASN A 161 -7.47 14.29 9.80
C ASN A 161 -8.15 12.94 9.60
N TYR A 162 -7.36 11.86 9.69
CA TYR A 162 -7.84 10.50 9.39
C TYR A 162 -7.53 9.56 10.54
N TYR A 163 -8.47 8.67 10.84
CA TYR A 163 -8.21 7.47 11.61
C TYR A 163 -7.23 6.55 10.86
N PRO A 164 -6.59 5.62 11.58
CA PRO A 164 -5.59 4.75 10.96
C PRO A 164 -5.99 4.12 9.62
N PHE A 165 -7.17 3.67 9.37
CA PHE A 165 -7.61 3.07 8.10
C PHE A 165 -8.30 4.07 7.16
N GLY A 166 -8.10 5.37 7.35
CA GLY A 166 -8.51 6.39 6.38
C GLY A 166 -9.91 6.95 6.57
N LEU A 167 -10.63 6.49 7.57
CA LEU A 167 -11.88 7.14 7.94
C LEU A 167 -11.59 8.57 8.40
N LYS A 168 -12.27 9.55 7.81
CA LYS A 168 -12.06 10.97 8.11
C LYS A 168 -12.65 11.30 9.48
N HIS A 169 -11.88 11.98 10.35
CA HIS A 169 -12.38 12.45 11.64
C HIS A 169 -13.51 13.46 11.43
N LYS A 170 -14.57 13.38 12.22
CA LYS A 170 -15.60 14.42 12.31
C LYS A 170 -15.24 15.42 13.40
N GLY A 171 -15.59 16.69 13.19
CA GLY A 171 -15.30 17.77 14.14
C GLY A 171 -13.87 18.31 14.15
N TYR A 172 -12.93 17.63 13.52
CA TYR A 172 -11.52 18.04 13.39
C TYR A 172 -11.13 18.33 11.93
N ASN A 173 -12.09 18.31 11.03
CA ASN A 173 -11.90 18.56 9.61
C ASN A 173 -12.74 19.77 9.23
N ASN A 174 -12.06 20.81 8.81
CA ASN A 174 -12.71 22.06 8.47
C ASN A 174 -12.48 22.38 6.99
N ILE A 175 -13.56 22.67 6.27
CA ILE A 175 -13.50 23.50 5.07
C ILE A 175 -13.59 24.92 5.57
N THR A 176 -12.50 25.67 5.48
CA THR A 176 -12.39 27.00 6.08
C THR A 176 -12.91 28.09 5.16
N ASN A 177 -12.89 27.85 3.84
CA ASN A 177 -13.38 28.80 2.86
C ASN A 177 -13.75 28.14 1.52
N SER A 178 -14.35 28.92 0.61
CA SER A 178 -14.80 28.50 -0.72
C SER A 178 -13.74 28.67 -1.83
N LEU A 179 -12.50 28.95 -1.49
CA LEU A 179 -11.42 29.16 -2.48
C LEU A 179 -11.01 27.90 -3.23
N GLY A 180 -11.31 26.72 -2.68
CA GLY A 180 -11.04 25.42 -3.28
C GLY A 180 -12.12 24.97 -4.27
N ASN A 181 -11.96 23.73 -4.75
CA ASN A 181 -12.94 23.06 -5.59
C ASN A 181 -13.45 21.81 -4.86
N SER A 182 -14.78 21.71 -4.68
CA SER A 182 -15.41 20.62 -3.92
C SER A 182 -15.20 19.24 -4.53
N VAL A 183 -15.04 19.15 -5.86
CA VAL A 183 -14.74 17.89 -6.55
C VAL A 183 -13.29 17.47 -6.28
N ALA A 184 -12.34 18.44 -6.30
CA ALA A 184 -10.93 18.17 -6.00
C ALA A 184 -10.71 17.77 -4.52
N GLN A 185 -11.48 18.31 -3.58
CA GLN A 185 -11.42 18.01 -2.16
C GLN A 185 -11.82 16.57 -1.80
N LYS A 186 -12.49 15.86 -2.73
CA LYS A 186 -12.76 14.42 -2.57
C LYS A 186 -11.51 13.53 -2.67
N PHE A 187 -10.40 14.05 -3.23
CA PHE A 187 -9.14 13.33 -3.39
C PHE A 187 -8.25 13.48 -2.15
N GLY A 188 -8.66 12.89 -1.04
CA GLY A 188 -8.04 13.10 0.27
C GLY A 188 -7.16 11.96 0.75
N TYR A 189 -7.74 10.84 1.15
CA TYR A 189 -7.04 9.67 1.68
C TYR A 189 -6.21 8.96 0.61
N ASN A 190 -4.90 8.82 0.81
CA ASN A 190 -3.93 8.31 -0.19
C ASN A 190 -3.99 9.03 -1.55
N GLY A 191 -4.59 10.23 -1.61
CA GLY A 191 -4.88 10.94 -2.85
C GLY A 191 -5.98 10.29 -3.70
N LYS A 192 -6.81 9.40 -3.14
CA LYS A 192 -7.88 8.69 -3.82
C LYS A 192 -9.21 9.39 -3.70
N GLU A 193 -10.02 9.30 -4.77
CA GLU A 193 -11.34 9.90 -4.78
C GLU A 193 -12.26 9.21 -3.78
N LEU A 194 -12.87 9.97 -2.89
CA LEU A 194 -13.98 9.53 -2.05
C LEU A 194 -15.30 9.69 -2.82
N ASN A 195 -15.93 8.59 -3.15
CA ASN A 195 -17.28 8.56 -3.69
C ASN A 195 -18.27 8.66 -2.51
N GLU A 196 -18.70 9.87 -2.19
CA GLU A 196 -19.62 10.16 -1.06
C GLU A 196 -21.08 10.28 -1.50
N GLU A 197 -21.34 10.27 -2.79
CA GLU A 197 -22.64 10.42 -3.38
C GLU A 197 -23.62 9.38 -2.85
N LEU A 198 -24.83 9.81 -2.56
CA LEU A 198 -25.90 8.97 -1.98
C LEU A 198 -25.51 8.26 -0.68
N GLY A 199 -24.41 8.65 -0.03
CA GLY A 199 -23.90 8.03 1.18
C GLY A 199 -22.99 6.80 0.94
N LEU A 200 -22.47 6.61 -0.28
CA LEU A 200 -21.63 5.46 -0.65
C LEU A 200 -20.36 5.34 0.19
N GLN A 201 -19.63 6.45 0.39
CA GLN A 201 -18.42 6.51 1.24
C GLN A 201 -17.33 5.48 0.87
N TRP A 202 -17.06 5.29 -0.41
CA TRP A 202 -16.00 4.43 -0.90
C TRP A 202 -14.87 5.22 -1.53
N HIS A 203 -13.63 4.85 -1.20
CA HIS A 203 -12.46 5.35 -1.92
C HIS A 203 -12.20 4.52 -3.17
N ASP A 204 -12.04 5.18 -4.30
CA ASP A 204 -11.73 4.56 -5.58
C ASP A 204 -10.21 4.47 -5.75
N PHE A 205 -9.68 3.24 -5.72
CA PHE A 205 -8.26 2.99 -5.94
C PHE A 205 -7.94 2.55 -7.38
N GLY A 206 -8.93 2.53 -8.25
CA GLY A 206 -8.84 2.04 -9.63
C GLY A 206 -9.30 0.60 -9.73
N ALA A 207 -8.46 -0.37 -9.43
CA ALA A 207 -8.83 -1.79 -9.53
C ALA A 207 -9.90 -2.23 -8.52
N ARG A 208 -9.97 -1.58 -7.34
CA ARG A 208 -10.95 -1.92 -6.28
C ARG A 208 -11.47 -0.67 -5.58
N ASN A 209 -12.66 -0.81 -5.00
CA ASN A 209 -13.22 0.17 -4.09
C ASN A 209 -12.97 -0.23 -2.64
N TYR A 210 -12.58 0.75 -1.82
CA TYR A 210 -12.18 0.59 -0.42
C TYR A 210 -13.16 1.28 0.51
N ASP A 211 -13.62 0.58 1.53
CA ASP A 211 -14.43 1.14 2.60
C ASP A 211 -13.58 1.41 3.85
N ALA A 212 -13.35 2.67 4.16
CA ALA A 212 -12.54 3.08 5.30
C ALA A 212 -13.19 2.79 6.66
N SER A 213 -14.53 2.68 6.71
CA SER A 213 -15.25 2.33 7.94
C SER A 213 -15.10 0.86 8.32
N LEU A 214 -14.86 0.00 7.32
CA LEU A 214 -14.60 -1.43 7.48
C LEU A 214 -13.11 -1.77 7.42
N GLY A 215 -12.27 -0.88 6.88
CA GLY A 215 -10.86 -1.16 6.63
C GLY A 215 -10.63 -2.27 5.58
N ARG A 216 -11.55 -2.44 4.60
CA ARG A 216 -11.59 -3.57 3.66
C ARG A 216 -11.90 -3.14 2.23
N TRP A 217 -11.45 -3.99 1.31
CA TRP A 217 -11.90 -3.94 -0.08
C TRP A 217 -13.31 -4.53 -0.24
N MET A 218 -14.05 -4.01 -1.21
CA MET A 218 -15.40 -4.47 -1.55
C MET A 218 -15.39 -5.60 -2.58
N ASN A 219 -14.29 -5.77 -3.30
CA ASN A 219 -14.08 -6.78 -4.33
C ASN A 219 -12.93 -7.71 -3.93
N LEU A 220 -12.93 -8.92 -4.49
CA LEU A 220 -11.80 -9.84 -4.42
C LEU A 220 -10.56 -9.19 -5.04
N ASP A 221 -9.42 -9.43 -4.41
CA ASP A 221 -8.13 -9.06 -4.96
C ASP A 221 -7.88 -9.82 -6.27
N PRO A 222 -7.65 -9.14 -7.40
CA PRO A 222 -7.26 -9.80 -8.65
C PRO A 222 -6.00 -10.67 -8.50
N LEU A 223 -5.16 -10.35 -7.50
CA LEU A 223 -3.92 -11.06 -7.19
C LEU A 223 -4.01 -11.94 -5.93
N ALA A 224 -5.23 -12.24 -5.42
CA ALA A 224 -5.46 -13.01 -4.21
C ALA A 224 -4.72 -14.36 -4.19
N GLU A 225 -4.59 -15.01 -5.34
CA GLU A 225 -3.83 -16.26 -5.49
C GLU A 225 -2.34 -16.12 -5.14
N GLN A 226 -1.79 -14.92 -5.26
CA GLN A 226 -0.40 -14.63 -4.91
C GLN A 226 -0.22 -14.37 -3.42
N MET A 227 -1.31 -14.05 -2.69
CA MET A 227 -1.28 -13.64 -1.28
C MET A 227 -2.20 -14.47 -0.40
N ARG A 228 -2.14 -15.79 -0.52
CA ARG A 228 -2.98 -16.78 0.19
C ARG A 228 -2.96 -16.68 1.73
N ARG A 229 -1.99 -15.97 2.30
CA ARG A 229 -1.88 -15.75 3.75
C ARG A 229 -2.89 -14.73 4.27
N TYR A 230 -3.31 -13.81 3.42
CA TYR A 230 -4.20 -12.72 3.78
C TYR A 230 -5.59 -12.97 3.22
N SER A 231 -6.60 -12.36 3.84
CA SER A 231 -7.92 -12.30 3.25
C SER A 231 -7.84 -11.59 1.90
N PRO A 232 -8.50 -12.08 0.84
CA PRO A 232 -8.51 -11.38 -0.45
C PRO A 232 -9.24 -10.02 -0.42
N TYR A 233 -9.82 -9.66 0.71
CA TYR A 233 -10.43 -8.36 0.98
C TYR A 233 -9.59 -7.50 1.93
N ASN A 234 -8.39 -7.92 2.26
CA ASN A 234 -7.50 -7.24 3.18
C ASN A 234 -6.87 -6.00 2.50
N TYR A 235 -6.83 -4.88 3.23
CA TYR A 235 -6.18 -3.65 2.79
C TYR A 235 -4.79 -3.54 3.43
N ALA A 236 -3.76 -3.28 2.60
CA ALA A 236 -2.39 -2.98 3.01
C ALA A 236 -1.84 -3.95 4.08
N PHE A 237 -2.17 -5.25 3.99
CA PHE A 237 -1.76 -6.30 4.95
C PHE A 237 -2.15 -6.02 6.42
N ASN A 238 -3.16 -5.21 6.68
CA ASN A 238 -3.54 -4.66 7.98
C ASN A 238 -2.42 -3.84 8.64
N ASN A 239 -1.43 -3.39 7.88
CA ASN A 239 -0.27 -2.61 8.36
C ASN A 239 0.01 -1.43 7.43
N ARG A 240 -0.93 -0.50 7.34
CA ARG A 240 -0.91 0.69 6.48
C ARG A 240 0.11 1.76 6.92
N ILE A 241 0.79 1.61 8.06
CA ILE A 241 1.90 2.49 8.43
C ILE A 241 3.10 2.26 7.50
N PHE A 242 3.27 1.02 7.04
CA PHE A 242 4.38 0.60 6.19
C PHE A 242 3.97 0.35 4.74
N PHE A 243 2.72 -0.03 4.48
CA PHE A 243 2.25 -0.43 3.15
C PHE A 243 1.19 0.54 2.62
N ILE A 244 1.30 0.86 1.33
CA ILE A 244 0.27 1.54 0.56
C ILE A 244 -0.09 0.62 -0.60
N ASP A 245 -1.38 0.53 -0.88
CA ASP A 245 -1.87 -0.02 -2.14
C ASP A 245 -2.12 1.17 -3.08
N SER A 246 -1.33 1.30 -4.14
CA SER A 246 -1.36 2.49 -4.99
C SER A 246 -2.43 2.44 -6.07
N ASP A 247 -2.90 1.27 -6.45
CA ASP A 247 -3.81 1.05 -7.59
C ASP A 247 -5.00 0.15 -7.27
N GLY A 248 -5.13 -0.29 -6.02
CA GLY A 248 -6.17 -1.23 -5.61
C GLY A 248 -5.90 -2.67 -6.06
N MET A 249 -4.68 -2.95 -6.49
CA MET A 249 -4.19 -4.31 -6.67
C MET A 249 -3.31 -4.67 -5.49
N ALA A 250 -3.19 -5.92 -5.20
CA ALA A 250 -2.38 -6.33 -4.07
C ALA A 250 -0.91 -5.98 -4.28
N PRO A 251 -0.19 -5.57 -3.22
CA PRO A 251 1.23 -5.34 -3.28
C PRO A 251 1.96 -6.50 -3.94
N GLN A 252 2.69 -6.25 -5.03
CA GLN A 252 3.39 -7.27 -5.80
C GLN A 252 4.85 -7.38 -5.38
N ASP A 253 5.24 -8.55 -4.95
CA ASP A 253 6.61 -8.96 -4.72
C ASP A 253 7.40 -9.32 -5.98
N PRO A 254 8.68 -9.06 -6.03
CA PRO A 254 9.46 -7.88 -5.64
C PRO A 254 9.24 -6.80 -6.67
N ARG A 255 8.95 -5.59 -6.31
CA ARG A 255 8.84 -4.31 -7.05
C ARG A 255 7.75 -3.41 -6.51
N ASP A 256 7.16 -3.79 -5.38
CA ASP A 256 6.19 -2.97 -4.68
C ASP A 256 6.79 -1.63 -4.31
N LEU A 257 5.96 -0.60 -4.32
CA LEU A 257 6.35 0.74 -3.98
C LEU A 257 6.09 1.00 -2.50
N PHE A 258 7.15 1.28 -1.76
CA PHE A 258 7.11 1.56 -0.33
C PHE A 258 7.39 3.04 -0.08
N THR A 259 6.79 3.59 0.96
CA THR A 259 7.03 4.99 1.34
C THR A 259 8.41 5.21 1.97
N THR A 260 9.03 4.16 2.50
CA THR A 260 10.34 4.24 3.14
C THR A 260 11.27 3.10 2.71
N LYS A 261 12.57 3.34 2.79
CA LYS A 261 13.58 2.30 2.57
C LYS A 261 13.49 1.18 3.60
N ASP A 262 13.08 1.50 4.82
CA ASP A 262 12.95 0.54 5.92
C ASP A 262 11.80 -0.44 5.62
N ALA A 263 10.66 0.04 5.09
CA ALA A 263 9.55 -0.80 4.66
C ALA A 263 9.94 -1.76 3.54
N ALA A 264 10.63 -1.27 2.50
CA ALA A 264 11.14 -2.10 1.42
C ALA A 264 12.10 -3.21 1.93
N ALA A 265 12.93 -2.91 2.94
CA ALA A 265 13.85 -3.89 3.52
C ALA A 265 13.12 -4.92 4.40
N ILE A 266 12.06 -4.54 5.09
CA ILE A 266 11.24 -5.46 5.90
C ILE A 266 10.50 -6.43 4.97
N ASP A 267 9.92 -5.92 3.89
CA ASP A 267 9.24 -6.75 2.90
C ASP A 267 10.21 -7.74 2.22
N PHE A 268 11.40 -7.28 1.82
CA PHE A 268 12.46 -8.16 1.34
C PHE A 268 12.75 -9.31 2.32
N GLY A 269 12.80 -9.01 3.64
CA GLY A 269 12.98 -10.01 4.68
C GLY A 269 11.82 -11.01 4.75
N ASN A 270 10.58 -10.54 4.69
CA ASN A 270 9.39 -11.39 4.64
C ASN A 270 9.40 -12.33 3.44
N TYR A 271 9.87 -11.84 2.30
CA TYR A 271 9.89 -12.61 1.06
C TYR A 271 11.04 -13.63 1.00
N TYR A 272 12.27 -13.22 1.32
CA TYR A 272 13.47 -14.03 1.08
C TYR A 272 14.05 -14.71 2.32
N ASN A 273 13.74 -14.28 3.57
CA ASN A 273 14.42 -14.83 4.73
C ASN A 273 14.13 -16.34 4.95
N GLY A 274 12.90 -16.78 4.70
CA GLY A 274 12.56 -18.20 4.84
C GLY A 274 13.31 -19.10 3.85
N VAL A 275 13.37 -18.72 2.57
CA VAL A 275 14.14 -19.50 1.58
C VAL A 275 15.64 -19.45 1.85
N SER A 276 16.13 -18.35 2.42
CA SER A 276 17.52 -18.19 2.87
C SER A 276 17.85 -19.18 3.99
N ILE A 277 16.99 -19.27 4.98
CA ILE A 277 17.12 -20.20 6.12
C ILE A 277 17.11 -21.66 5.61
N LEU A 278 16.09 -22.03 4.82
CA LEU A 278 15.91 -23.40 4.34
C LEU A 278 17.05 -23.89 3.42
N ASN A 279 17.60 -22.98 2.63
CA ASN A 279 18.67 -23.31 1.69
C ASN A 279 20.08 -23.06 2.25
N TYR A 280 20.21 -22.53 3.47
CA TYR A 280 21.49 -22.09 4.04
C TYR A 280 22.29 -21.22 3.07
N ARG A 281 21.61 -20.22 2.45
CA ARG A 281 22.18 -19.32 1.46
C ARG A 281 21.73 -17.88 1.68
N GLU A 282 22.60 -16.96 1.32
CA GLU A 282 22.26 -15.54 1.32
C GLU A 282 21.54 -15.16 0.02
N TYR A 283 20.61 -14.23 0.14
CA TYR A 283 19.93 -13.54 -0.96
C TYR A 283 20.18 -12.05 -0.81
N GLY A 284 20.47 -11.35 -1.91
CA GLY A 284 20.82 -9.93 -1.83
C GLY A 284 20.28 -9.12 -2.98
N ALA A 285 19.80 -7.90 -2.67
CA ALA A 285 19.19 -6.99 -3.62
C ALA A 285 19.59 -5.53 -3.40
N SER A 286 19.47 -4.72 -4.45
CA SER A 286 19.52 -3.27 -4.34
C SER A 286 18.16 -2.74 -3.88
N ILE A 287 18.18 -1.77 -2.95
CA ILE A 287 17.03 -0.90 -2.70
C ILE A 287 17.21 0.34 -3.55
N TYR A 288 16.16 0.70 -4.31
CA TYR A 288 16.17 1.87 -5.18
C TYR A 288 15.01 2.81 -4.87
N SER A 289 15.14 4.06 -5.29
CA SER A 289 14.08 5.04 -5.28
C SER A 289 13.55 5.28 -6.68
N VAL A 290 12.26 5.51 -6.79
CA VAL A 290 11.55 5.89 -8.00
C VAL A 290 10.65 7.06 -7.68
N VAL A 291 10.46 7.96 -8.65
CA VAL A 291 9.52 9.07 -8.53
C VAL A 291 8.29 8.74 -9.36
N VAL A 292 7.14 8.71 -8.72
CA VAL A 292 5.83 8.51 -9.36
C VAL A 292 4.96 9.69 -8.93
N ASP A 293 4.42 10.41 -9.88
CA ASP A 293 3.58 11.60 -9.66
C ASP A 293 4.22 12.62 -8.70
N GLY A 294 5.51 12.93 -8.92
CA GLY A 294 6.29 13.86 -8.12
C GLY A 294 6.69 13.36 -6.73
N LYS A 295 6.25 12.19 -6.31
CA LYS A 295 6.51 11.60 -5.01
C LYS A 295 7.57 10.49 -5.08
N THR A 296 8.48 10.46 -4.10
CA THR A 296 9.53 9.44 -4.03
C THR A 296 9.03 8.21 -3.29
N TYR A 297 9.12 7.07 -3.95
CA TYR A 297 8.88 5.73 -3.40
C TYR A 297 10.17 4.92 -3.42
N TYR A 298 10.16 3.81 -2.70
CA TYR A 298 11.27 2.88 -2.59
C TYR A 298 10.79 1.48 -2.96
N SER A 299 11.69 0.69 -3.55
CA SER A 299 11.45 -0.71 -3.85
C SER A 299 12.78 -1.46 -3.83
N TYR A 300 12.73 -2.77 -4.04
CA TYR A 300 13.93 -3.57 -4.19
C TYR A 300 13.88 -4.40 -5.47
N THR A 301 15.06 -4.77 -5.96
CA THR A 301 15.20 -5.60 -7.16
C THR A 301 15.01 -7.06 -6.82
N GLU A 302 14.81 -7.91 -7.83
CA GLU A 302 14.95 -9.34 -7.65
C GLU A 302 16.32 -9.67 -7.05
N ALA A 303 16.36 -10.63 -6.11
CA ALA A 303 17.58 -10.93 -5.37
C ALA A 303 18.53 -11.85 -6.14
N ASN A 304 19.81 -11.49 -6.11
CA ASN A 304 20.86 -12.46 -6.42
C ASN A 304 20.90 -13.55 -5.34
N LYS A 305 21.17 -14.77 -5.78
CA LYS A 305 21.41 -15.91 -4.90
C LYS A 305 22.90 -16.07 -4.69
N GLY A 306 23.32 -16.01 -3.45
CA GLY A 306 24.71 -16.13 -3.03
C GLY A 306 25.08 -17.55 -2.54
N SER A 307 26.19 -17.62 -1.82
CA SER A 307 26.62 -18.77 -1.02
C SER A 307 25.97 -18.73 0.37
N ASN A 308 26.42 -19.55 1.30
CA ASN A 308 26.01 -19.50 2.71
C ASN A 308 26.64 -18.33 3.51
N ALA A 309 27.57 -17.58 2.92
CA ALA A 309 28.33 -16.54 3.62
C ALA A 309 28.55 -15.27 2.82
N GLU A 310 28.14 -15.22 1.57
CA GLU A 310 28.40 -14.08 0.69
C GLU A 310 27.36 -13.96 -0.42
N VAL A 311 26.86 -12.75 -0.64
CA VAL A 311 25.99 -12.41 -1.77
C VAL A 311 26.33 -11.01 -2.32
N ASN A 312 26.31 -10.88 -3.65
CA ASN A 312 26.33 -9.58 -4.28
C ASN A 312 24.93 -8.93 -4.21
N SER A 313 24.75 -8.04 -3.27
CA SER A 313 23.51 -7.28 -3.10
C SER A 313 23.41 -6.02 -3.98
N LYS A 314 24.40 -5.73 -4.85
CA LYS A 314 24.37 -4.64 -5.83
C LYS A 314 23.77 -5.10 -7.16
N THR A 315 22.52 -5.47 -7.16
CA THR A 315 21.76 -5.82 -8.37
C THR A 315 21.50 -4.59 -9.24
N ALA A 316 21.25 -4.77 -10.54
CA ALA A 316 20.90 -3.68 -11.45
C ALA A 316 19.53 -3.10 -11.07
N VAL A 317 19.45 -1.78 -10.95
CA VAL A 317 18.19 -1.07 -10.69
C VAL A 317 17.51 -0.71 -12.01
N PRO A 318 16.16 -0.57 -12.06
CA PRO A 318 15.43 -0.19 -13.25
C PRO A 318 15.92 1.15 -13.84
N LYS A 319 15.84 1.29 -15.17
CA LYS A 319 16.22 2.54 -15.86
C LYS A 319 15.40 3.72 -15.30
N GLY A 320 16.04 4.84 -15.07
CA GLY A 320 15.41 6.05 -14.51
C GLY A 320 15.28 6.04 -12.97
N THR A 321 15.74 4.99 -12.29
CA THR A 321 15.74 4.91 -10.81
C THR A 321 17.12 5.07 -10.23
N LYS A 322 17.20 5.29 -8.90
CA LYS A 322 18.47 5.50 -8.18
C LYS A 322 18.62 4.50 -7.05
N ARG A 323 19.75 3.74 -7.01
CA ARG A 323 20.08 2.91 -5.85
C ARG A 323 20.32 3.80 -4.63
N VAL A 324 19.64 3.47 -3.51
CA VAL A 324 19.68 4.22 -2.26
C VAL A 324 20.07 3.38 -1.05
N GLY A 325 20.30 2.08 -1.26
CA GLY A 325 20.73 1.13 -0.26
C GLY A 325 20.87 -0.27 -0.82
N THR A 326 21.23 -1.22 0.02
CA THR A 326 21.23 -2.65 -0.29
C THR A 326 20.66 -3.45 0.88
N THR A 327 20.07 -4.60 0.59
CA THR A 327 19.56 -5.54 1.57
C THR A 327 20.06 -6.95 1.26
N HIS A 328 20.24 -7.78 2.28
CA HIS A 328 20.57 -9.19 2.12
C HIS A 328 20.05 -10.00 3.30
N THR A 329 19.99 -11.31 3.13
CA THR A 329 19.68 -12.26 4.20
C THR A 329 20.95 -12.95 4.67
N HIS A 330 20.94 -13.40 5.93
CA HIS A 330 21.87 -14.44 6.37
C HIS A 330 21.21 -15.82 6.22
N GLY A 331 21.97 -16.86 5.97
CA GLY A 331 21.48 -18.25 5.90
C GLY A 331 20.88 -18.74 7.21
N GLY A 332 20.51 -20.05 7.29
CA GLY A 332 20.04 -20.68 8.51
C GLY A 332 21.04 -20.57 9.65
N TYR A 333 20.53 -20.71 10.88
CA TYR A 333 21.35 -20.63 12.10
C TYR A 333 22.42 -21.74 12.15
N GLU A 334 23.64 -21.37 12.46
CA GLU A 334 24.74 -22.27 12.78
C GLU A 334 25.48 -21.80 14.04
N LYS A 335 25.63 -22.70 15.01
CA LYS A 335 26.17 -22.40 16.36
C LYS A 335 27.54 -21.70 16.35
N LYS A 336 28.38 -22.02 15.37
CA LYS A 336 29.77 -21.49 15.25
C LYS A 336 29.84 -20.05 14.73
N TYR A 337 28.75 -19.43 14.23
CA TYR A 337 28.75 -18.12 13.61
C TYR A 337 27.96 -17.08 14.39
N LYS A 338 28.30 -15.80 14.16
CA LYS A 338 27.52 -14.64 14.62
C LYS A 338 26.37 -14.35 13.65
N ASN A 339 25.34 -15.18 13.70
CA ASN A 339 24.26 -15.21 12.69
C ASN A 339 23.43 -13.89 12.64
N ASN A 340 23.28 -13.22 13.78
CA ASN A 340 22.29 -12.15 13.97
C ASN A 340 22.90 -10.75 13.96
N VAL A 341 24.05 -10.54 13.31
CA VAL A 341 24.76 -9.24 13.26
C VAL A 341 25.34 -8.96 11.88
N PHE A 342 25.53 -7.69 11.56
CA PHE A 342 26.29 -7.28 10.38
C PHE A 342 27.74 -7.78 10.44
N SER A 343 28.26 -8.33 9.37
CA SER A 343 29.67 -8.64 9.21
C SER A 343 30.53 -7.36 9.17
N LYS A 344 31.85 -7.51 9.40
CA LYS A 344 32.78 -6.40 9.20
C LYS A 344 32.79 -5.93 7.73
N ALA A 345 32.62 -6.83 6.77
CA ALA A 345 32.55 -6.54 5.34
C ALA A 345 31.28 -5.72 5.01
N ASP A 346 30.13 -6.05 5.58
CA ASP A 346 28.89 -5.30 5.40
C ASP A 346 29.04 -3.83 5.81
N LYS A 347 29.58 -3.61 7.00
CA LYS A 347 29.81 -2.26 7.53
C LYS A 347 30.79 -1.49 6.65
N ARG A 348 31.96 -2.07 6.29
CA ARG A 348 32.93 -1.43 5.39
C ARG A 348 32.32 -1.07 4.04
N ASN A 349 31.53 -1.97 3.44
CA ASN A 349 30.87 -1.72 2.16
C ASN A 349 29.85 -0.59 2.27
N SER A 350 29.04 -0.56 3.33
CA SER A 350 28.10 0.53 3.60
C SER A 350 28.80 1.88 3.75
N ASP A 351 29.91 1.90 4.51
CA ASP A 351 30.72 3.10 4.76
C ASP A 351 31.36 3.63 3.49
N ARG A 352 31.97 2.75 2.69
CA ARG A 352 32.58 3.10 1.41
C ARG A 352 31.56 3.67 0.43
N ASP A 353 30.40 3.03 0.32
CA ASP A 353 29.35 3.41 -0.61
C ASP A 353 28.49 4.58 -0.10
N ARG A 354 28.64 4.98 1.17
CA ARG A 354 27.85 5.99 1.88
C ARG A 354 26.34 5.73 1.79
N GLN A 355 25.94 4.46 1.72
CA GLN A 355 24.55 4.02 1.61
C GLN A 355 24.18 3.12 2.77
N VAL A 356 22.92 3.21 3.21
CA VAL A 356 22.37 2.30 4.24
C VAL A 356 22.43 0.87 3.76
N LYS A 357 22.67 -0.05 4.69
CA LYS A 357 22.60 -1.48 4.44
C LYS A 357 21.64 -2.16 5.41
N TYR A 358 20.93 -3.14 4.91
CA TYR A 358 19.99 -3.93 5.70
C TYR A 358 20.42 -5.39 5.69
N VAL A 359 20.10 -6.08 6.78
CA VAL A 359 20.28 -7.53 6.91
C VAL A 359 19.07 -8.16 7.58
N SER A 360 18.52 -9.18 6.95
CA SER A 360 17.53 -10.09 7.53
C SER A 360 18.26 -11.28 8.14
N THR A 361 18.00 -11.56 9.39
CA THR A 361 18.75 -12.52 10.19
C THR A 361 17.91 -13.75 10.55
N PRO A 362 18.51 -14.93 10.80
CA PRO A 362 17.77 -16.15 11.09
C PRO A 362 16.92 -16.07 12.36
N ASN A 363 17.22 -15.16 13.30
CA ASN A 363 16.35 -14.97 14.46
C ASN A 363 15.03 -14.23 14.19
N GLY A 364 14.76 -13.87 12.92
CA GLY A 364 13.53 -13.17 12.53
C GLY A 364 13.61 -11.65 12.59
N SER A 365 14.82 -11.06 12.69
CA SER A 365 14.98 -9.61 12.74
C SER A 365 15.47 -9.02 11.42
N VAL A 366 15.01 -7.80 11.10
CA VAL A 366 15.61 -6.92 10.09
C VAL A 366 16.40 -5.84 10.81
N LYS A 367 17.67 -5.70 10.44
CA LYS A 367 18.57 -4.69 11.01
C LYS A 367 19.04 -3.72 9.94
N LYS A 368 19.22 -2.46 10.33
CA LYS A 368 19.69 -1.35 9.49
C LYS A 368 21.02 -0.84 10.01
N TYR A 369 22.03 -0.73 9.15
CA TYR A 369 23.27 -0.04 9.43
C TYR A 369 23.28 1.32 8.72
N ASN A 370 23.58 2.38 9.48
CA ASN A 370 23.67 3.74 8.96
C ASN A 370 25.14 4.17 8.90
N PRO A 371 25.71 4.38 7.69
CA PRO A 371 27.11 4.75 7.53
C PRO A 371 27.47 6.14 8.08
N LYS A 372 26.48 7.06 8.20
CA LYS A 372 26.71 8.39 8.78
C LYS A 372 26.94 8.33 10.30
N THR A 373 26.17 7.52 11.00
CA THR A 373 26.26 7.40 12.47
C THR A 373 27.10 6.22 12.93
N LYS A 374 27.52 5.33 12.02
CA LYS A 374 28.24 4.07 12.30
C LYS A 374 27.47 3.12 13.24
N LYS A 375 26.15 3.28 13.36
CA LYS A 375 25.31 2.50 14.26
C LYS A 375 24.42 1.53 13.51
N ALA A 376 24.22 0.35 14.08
CA ALA A 376 23.22 -0.62 13.66
C ALA A 376 22.04 -0.57 14.62
N LYS A 377 20.81 -0.68 14.09
CA LYS A 377 19.57 -0.83 14.89
C LYS A 377 18.67 -1.89 14.28
N THR A 378 17.86 -2.55 15.10
CA THR A 378 16.77 -3.42 14.66
C THR A 378 15.58 -2.55 14.27
N ILE A 379 14.95 -2.85 13.12
CA ILE A 379 13.80 -2.12 12.59
C ILE A 379 12.54 -2.97 12.51
N SER A 380 12.68 -4.32 12.55
CA SER A 380 11.57 -5.27 12.68
C SER A 380 12.06 -6.55 13.33
N GLN A 381 11.15 -7.31 13.94
CA GLN A 381 11.35 -8.65 14.48
C GLN A 381 10.28 -9.64 14.01
N ASP A 382 9.53 -9.30 12.96
CA ASP A 382 8.33 -9.99 12.49
C ASP A 382 8.49 -10.57 11.08
N ILE A 383 9.70 -11.05 10.76
CA ILE A 383 9.97 -11.80 9.52
C ILE A 383 10.18 -13.29 9.82
N PRO A 384 10.05 -14.19 8.84
CA PRO A 384 10.29 -15.63 9.04
C PRO A 384 11.60 -15.92 9.75
N SER A 385 11.57 -16.81 10.73
CA SER A 385 12.69 -17.07 11.66
C SER A 385 13.04 -18.56 11.71
N ASP A 386 14.32 -18.87 11.96
CA ASP A 386 14.81 -20.24 12.08
C ASP A 386 14.42 -20.85 13.43
N PRO A 387 13.67 -21.97 13.47
CA PRO A 387 13.35 -22.67 14.72
C PRO A 387 14.58 -23.14 15.51
N LYS A 388 15.74 -23.26 14.87
CA LYS A 388 16.99 -23.67 15.50
C LYS A 388 17.76 -22.52 16.16
N ASP A 389 17.38 -21.26 15.88
CA ASP A 389 18.08 -20.10 16.45
C ASP A 389 17.64 -19.88 17.90
N PRO A 390 18.55 -19.97 18.89
CA PRO A 390 18.23 -19.77 20.30
C PRO A 390 17.80 -18.34 20.63
N ASP A 391 18.15 -17.36 19.78
CA ASP A 391 17.77 -15.94 19.91
C ASP A 391 16.53 -15.58 19.10
N ARG A 392 15.75 -16.58 18.68
CA ARG A 392 14.53 -16.42 17.87
C ARG A 392 13.58 -15.38 18.48
N LYS A 393 13.06 -14.46 17.66
CA LYS A 393 12.23 -13.31 18.11
C LYS A 393 10.74 -13.49 17.87
N ASN A 394 10.34 -14.44 17.03
CA ASN A 394 8.94 -14.71 16.71
C ASN A 394 8.76 -16.19 16.33
N ASN A 395 7.51 -16.63 16.10
CA ASN A 395 7.17 -18.01 15.71
C ASN A 395 6.81 -18.17 14.22
N ILE A 396 7.15 -17.18 13.38
CA ILE A 396 6.89 -17.26 11.93
C ILE A 396 7.85 -18.25 11.30
N ASN A 397 7.32 -19.35 10.71
CA ASN A 397 8.15 -20.40 10.14
C ASN A 397 8.77 -19.98 8.78
N PRO A 398 9.96 -20.51 8.43
CA PRO A 398 10.60 -20.24 7.14
C PRO A 398 9.71 -20.56 5.92
N THR A 399 8.87 -21.59 6.02
CA THR A 399 7.92 -21.98 4.95
C THR A 399 6.82 -20.94 4.70
N GLU A 400 6.64 -20.00 5.59
CA GLU A 400 5.67 -18.91 5.45
C GLU A 400 6.18 -17.75 4.59
N SER A 401 7.46 -17.72 4.21
CA SER A 401 7.99 -16.66 3.34
C SER A 401 7.42 -16.73 1.92
N GLY A 402 7.28 -15.59 1.27
CA GLY A 402 6.67 -15.47 -0.07
C GLY A 402 7.39 -16.32 -1.12
N SER A 403 8.73 -16.28 -1.14
CA SER A 403 9.54 -17.05 -2.09
C SER A 403 9.41 -18.58 -1.93
N VAL A 404 9.26 -19.08 -0.70
CA VAL A 404 9.05 -20.51 -0.44
C VAL A 404 7.65 -20.93 -0.90
N LYS A 405 6.63 -20.14 -0.58
CA LYS A 405 5.25 -20.39 -1.03
C LYS A 405 5.16 -20.42 -2.55
N LYS A 406 5.80 -19.48 -3.23
CA LYS A 406 5.88 -19.45 -4.71
C LYS A 406 6.55 -20.69 -5.29
N SER A 407 7.61 -21.18 -4.64
CA SER A 407 8.33 -22.39 -5.05
C SER A 407 7.49 -23.66 -4.83
N ILE A 408 6.82 -23.77 -3.68
CA ILE A 408 5.91 -24.88 -3.37
C ILE A 408 4.76 -24.93 -4.37
N LYS A 409 4.17 -23.78 -4.70
CA LYS A 409 3.11 -23.68 -5.71
C LYS A 409 3.57 -24.23 -7.06
N LYS A 410 4.72 -23.78 -7.56
CA LYS A 410 5.28 -24.26 -8.84
C LYS A 410 5.55 -25.77 -8.87
N ILE A 411 6.03 -26.34 -7.74
CA ILE A 411 6.32 -27.77 -7.62
C ILE A 411 5.01 -28.55 -7.61
N ASN A 412 4.01 -28.12 -6.87
CA ASN A 412 2.70 -28.76 -6.82
C ASN A 412 1.99 -28.72 -8.19
N GLU A 413 2.08 -27.60 -8.91
CA GLU A 413 1.55 -27.46 -10.27
C GLU A 413 2.27 -28.39 -11.27
N ALA A 414 3.55 -28.70 -11.04
CA ALA A 414 4.33 -29.60 -11.85
C ALA A 414 4.23 -31.08 -11.42
N GLY A 415 3.44 -31.40 -10.38
CA GLY A 415 3.28 -32.77 -9.84
C GLY A 415 4.53 -33.36 -9.17
N GLY A 416 5.48 -32.50 -8.73
CA GLY A 416 6.77 -32.88 -8.22
C GLY A 416 6.90 -32.88 -6.70
N VAL A 417 8.00 -33.46 -6.17
CA VAL A 417 8.35 -33.50 -4.75
C VAL A 417 9.34 -32.39 -4.41
N LEU A 418 9.18 -31.75 -3.24
CA LEU A 418 10.09 -30.71 -2.75
C LEU A 418 11.53 -31.19 -2.71
N PRO A 419 12.50 -30.45 -3.30
CA PRO A 419 13.92 -30.81 -3.18
C PRO A 419 14.37 -30.74 -1.72
N LYS A 420 15.12 -31.74 -1.26
CA LYS A 420 15.72 -31.70 0.09
C LYS A 420 16.69 -30.52 0.21
N PRO A 421 16.80 -29.87 1.39
CA PRO A 421 17.78 -28.82 1.64
C PRO A 421 19.20 -29.33 1.31
N LYS A 422 19.97 -28.54 0.55
CA LYS A 422 21.37 -28.86 0.28
C LYS A 422 22.21 -28.62 1.53
N PRO A 423 23.16 -29.49 1.86
CA PRO A 423 24.07 -29.28 2.98
C PRO A 423 24.93 -28.03 2.79
N PRO A 424 25.47 -27.43 3.87
CA PRO A 424 26.36 -26.29 3.81
C PRO A 424 27.56 -26.52 2.89
N ILE A 425 27.95 -25.48 2.13
CA ILE A 425 29.12 -25.57 1.25
C ILE A 425 30.39 -25.38 2.11
N PRO A 426 31.46 -26.17 1.92
CA PRO A 426 32.76 -25.91 2.55
C PRO A 426 33.28 -24.50 2.20
N ASN A 427 33.98 -23.83 3.11
CA ASN A 427 34.51 -22.45 3.02
C ASN A 427 33.52 -21.32 3.36
N ASP A 428 32.84 -21.48 4.44
CA ASP A 428 31.94 -20.45 4.97
C ASP A 428 32.72 -19.28 5.59
N LYS A 429 32.50 -18.04 5.08
CA LYS A 429 33.17 -16.81 5.53
C LYS A 429 32.38 -16.02 6.57
N ARG A 430 31.32 -16.58 7.16
CA ARG A 430 30.55 -15.90 8.20
C ARG A 430 31.41 -15.63 9.44
N PRO A 431 31.13 -14.55 10.22
CA PRO A 431 31.88 -14.25 11.42
C PRO A 431 31.77 -15.39 12.46
N ILE A 432 32.89 -15.93 12.90
CA ILE A 432 32.94 -16.95 13.95
C ILE A 432 32.63 -16.28 15.31
N LYS A 433 31.93 -16.97 16.20
CA LYS A 433 31.80 -16.55 17.59
C LYS A 433 33.15 -16.77 18.28
N THR A 434 33.85 -15.69 18.63
CA THR A 434 34.99 -15.68 19.55
C THR A 434 34.47 -15.41 20.96
#